data_ef46e9482b018b46ceca810127163d4b
#
_entry.id   ef46e9482b018b46ceca810127163d4b
#
_cell.length_a   1.000
_cell.length_b   1.000
_cell.length_c   1.000
_cell.angle_alpha   90.00
_cell.angle_beta   90.00
_cell.angle_gamma   90.00
#
_symmetry.space_group_name_H-M   'P 1'
#
loop_
_entity.id
_entity.type
_entity.pdbx_description
1 polymer ?
#
loop_
_entity_poly.entity_id
_entity_poly.type
_entity_poly.pdbx_seq_one_letter_code
_entity_poly.pdbx_strand_id
1 'polypeptide(L)'
;MLSTDAFNYVNVLDKAADASWSRENILTNNIANVNTPGYKRKDLNFENTLKTELGRCKHESLDSKMKDVDFSRLNPSVYVDSSNYSYRLDGSNVDIDTEEVELASEQIRYQGITAGINGQFDRMRSVIK
;
A
#
# COMPACT_ATOMS: atom_id res chain seq x y z
N MET A 1 11.66 14.00 1.41
CA MET A 1 10.28 14.50 1.52
C MET A 1 10.20 15.97 1.23
N LEU A 2 9.19 16.37 0.50
CA LEU A 2 8.91 17.77 0.23
C LEU A 2 8.28 18.41 1.47
N SER A 3 8.79 19.55 1.92
CA SER A 3 8.52 20.10 3.26
C SER A 3 7.51 21.25 3.29
N THR A 4 6.78 21.50 2.20
CA THR A 4 5.74 22.54 2.15
C THR A 4 4.34 21.94 2.19
N ASP A 5 3.38 22.65 2.78
CA ASP A 5 1.98 22.23 2.87
C ASP A 5 1.36 21.83 1.52
N ALA A 6 1.84 22.44 0.41
CA ALA A 6 1.40 22.14 -0.95
C ALA A 6 1.69 20.69 -1.37
N PHE A 7 2.66 20.03 -0.75
CA PHE A 7 3.10 18.68 -1.11
C PHE A 7 2.60 17.59 -0.15
N ASN A 8 1.78 17.93 0.84
CA ASN A 8 1.32 16.95 1.82
C ASN A 8 0.59 15.75 1.18
N TYR A 9 -0.29 16.01 0.23
CA TYR A 9 -0.99 14.94 -0.50
C TYR A 9 -0.01 14.12 -1.38
N VAL A 10 0.94 14.79 -2.03
CA VAL A 10 1.96 14.11 -2.84
C VAL A 10 2.80 13.19 -1.98
N ASN A 11 3.21 13.64 -0.79
CA ASN A 11 4.00 12.83 0.14
C ASN A 11 3.23 11.60 0.64
N VAL A 12 1.93 11.74 0.94
CA VAL A 12 1.10 10.58 1.33
C VAL A 12 0.91 9.61 0.16
N LEU A 13 0.65 10.14 -1.05
CA LEU A 13 0.52 9.34 -2.26
C LEU A 13 1.83 8.62 -2.62
N ASP A 14 2.98 9.26 -2.41
CA ASP A 14 4.30 8.66 -2.61
C ASP A 14 4.50 7.46 -1.68
N LYS A 15 4.18 7.61 -0.39
CA LYS A 15 4.19 6.50 0.57
C LYS A 15 3.22 5.38 0.18
N ALA A 16 2.06 5.73 -0.32
CA ALA A 16 1.08 4.74 -0.80
C ALA A 16 1.58 4.01 -2.04
N ALA A 17 2.26 4.70 -2.97
CA ALA A 17 2.86 4.10 -4.15
C ALA A 17 3.98 3.11 -3.78
N ASP A 18 4.87 3.50 -2.87
CA ASP A 18 5.94 2.62 -2.36
C ASP A 18 5.37 1.36 -1.69
N ALA A 19 4.33 1.52 -0.89
CA ALA A 19 3.66 0.41 -0.22
C ALA A 19 2.97 -0.52 -1.23
N SER A 20 2.30 0.04 -2.23
CA SER A 20 1.63 -0.71 -3.29
C SER A 20 2.65 -1.52 -4.12
N TRP A 21 3.74 -0.89 -4.54
CA TRP A 21 4.83 -1.57 -5.25
C TRP A 21 5.47 -2.68 -4.41
N SER A 22 5.68 -2.43 -3.12
CA SER A 22 6.20 -3.46 -2.21
C SER A 22 5.22 -4.63 -2.07
N ARG A 23 3.91 -4.35 -2.01
CA ARG A 23 2.88 -5.38 -1.95
C ARG A 23 2.83 -6.22 -3.23
N GLU A 24 2.95 -5.60 -4.42
CA GLU A 24 3.05 -6.34 -5.69
C GLU A 24 4.19 -7.34 -5.68
N ASN A 25 5.38 -6.94 -5.19
CA ASN A 25 6.52 -7.84 -5.08
C ASN A 25 6.25 -9.00 -4.11
N ILE A 26 5.58 -8.75 -2.99
CA ILE A 26 5.22 -9.80 -2.03
C ILE A 26 4.22 -10.79 -2.65
N LEU A 27 3.18 -10.30 -3.32
CA LEU A 27 2.19 -11.14 -4.00
C LEU A 27 2.83 -11.98 -5.12
N THR A 28 3.72 -11.38 -5.89
CA THR A 28 4.50 -12.10 -6.91
C THR A 28 5.36 -13.23 -6.30
N ASN A 29 6.00 -12.95 -5.14
CA ASN A 29 6.75 -13.96 -4.41
C ASN A 29 5.87 -15.08 -3.86
N ASN A 30 4.66 -14.76 -3.39
CA ASN A 30 3.69 -15.76 -2.95
C ASN A 30 3.32 -16.69 -4.10
N ILE A 31 3.02 -16.14 -5.27
CA ILE A 31 2.69 -16.91 -6.49
C ILE A 31 3.88 -17.80 -6.91
N ALA A 32 5.09 -17.25 -6.92
CA ALA A 32 6.29 -17.99 -7.26
C ALA A 32 6.56 -19.19 -6.32
N ASN A 33 6.11 -19.11 -5.08
CA ASN A 33 6.28 -20.13 -4.04
C ASN A 33 5.03 -20.99 -3.80
N VAL A 34 4.03 -20.93 -4.67
CA VAL A 34 2.78 -21.72 -4.51
C VAL A 34 3.05 -23.22 -4.38
N ASN A 35 4.08 -23.74 -5.05
CA ASN A 35 4.47 -25.14 -5.01
C ASN A 35 5.57 -25.45 -3.98
N THR A 36 6.01 -24.48 -3.20
CA THR A 36 7.00 -24.68 -2.14
C THR A 36 6.33 -25.31 -0.92
N PRO A 37 6.74 -26.53 -0.50
CA PRO A 37 6.14 -27.17 0.67
C PRO A 37 6.29 -26.34 1.94
N GLY A 38 5.21 -26.22 2.72
CA GLY A 38 5.21 -25.49 3.98
C GLY A 38 5.32 -23.97 3.83
N TYR A 39 5.29 -23.41 2.64
CA TYR A 39 5.35 -21.97 2.42
C TYR A 39 4.12 -21.27 3.01
N LYS A 40 4.35 -20.20 3.74
CA LYS A 40 3.29 -19.34 4.27
C LYS A 40 3.29 -18.01 3.52
N ARG A 41 2.12 -17.61 3.00
CA ARG A 41 1.97 -16.36 2.30
C ARG A 41 2.34 -15.18 3.19
N LYS A 42 2.90 -14.16 2.56
CA LYS A 42 3.16 -12.87 3.21
C LYS A 42 2.21 -11.83 2.63
N ASP A 43 1.96 -10.80 3.38
CA ASP A 43 1.20 -9.64 2.90
C ASP A 43 1.66 -8.37 3.62
N LEU A 44 1.19 -7.23 3.13
CA LEU A 44 1.50 -5.91 3.64
C LEU A 44 0.20 -5.10 3.70
N ASN A 45 -0.03 -4.43 4.83
CA ASN A 45 -1.25 -3.67 5.03
C ASN A 45 -0.94 -2.19 5.30
N PHE A 46 -0.87 -1.41 4.24
CA PHE A 46 -0.68 0.03 4.31
C PHE A 46 -1.98 0.77 4.66
N GLU A 47 -3.13 0.31 4.20
CA GLU A 47 -4.41 0.99 4.40
C GLU A 47 -4.75 1.14 5.89
N ASN A 48 -4.56 0.10 6.67
CA ASN A 48 -4.80 0.16 8.11
C ASN A 48 -3.79 1.07 8.81
N THR A 49 -2.54 1.08 8.36
CA THR A 49 -1.51 1.99 8.88
C THR A 49 -1.91 3.44 8.64
N LEU A 50 -2.31 3.77 7.40
CA LEU A 50 -2.78 5.10 7.04
C LEU A 50 -4.05 5.49 7.80
N LYS A 51 -5.02 4.59 7.89
CA LYS A 51 -6.27 4.81 8.63
C LYS A 51 -6.01 5.10 10.11
N THR A 52 -5.09 4.35 10.71
CA THR A 52 -4.70 4.54 12.12
C THR A 52 -4.05 5.90 12.31
N GLU A 53 -3.15 6.30 11.41
CA GLU A 53 -2.47 7.60 11.52
C GLU A 53 -3.45 8.76 11.31
N LEU A 54 -4.33 8.69 10.32
CA LEU A 54 -5.37 9.69 10.11
C LEU A 54 -6.37 9.77 11.28
N GLY A 55 -6.62 8.66 11.96
CA GLY A 55 -7.46 8.60 13.16
C GLY A 55 -6.84 9.27 14.39
N ARG A 56 -5.51 9.42 14.43
CA ARG A 56 -4.80 10.15 15.50
C ARG A 56 -4.93 11.66 15.38
N CYS A 57 -5.10 12.15 14.15
CA CYS A 57 -5.26 13.56 13.89
C CYS A 57 -6.61 14.06 14.44
N LYS A 58 -6.57 15.03 15.33
CA LYS A 58 -7.78 15.58 16.01
C LYS A 58 -8.66 16.44 15.11
N HIS A 59 -8.19 16.77 13.91
CA HIS A 59 -8.91 17.62 12.98
C HIS A 59 -10.01 16.86 12.24
N GLU A 60 -11.10 17.54 11.91
CA GLU A 60 -12.21 16.95 11.18
C GLU A 60 -11.98 16.96 9.67
N SER A 61 -11.32 18.00 9.13
CA SER A 61 -11.08 18.09 7.69
C SER A 61 -9.90 17.24 7.24
N LEU A 62 -10.04 16.63 6.05
CA LEU A 62 -8.98 15.82 5.45
C LEU A 62 -7.70 16.63 5.19
N ASP A 63 -7.84 17.89 4.73
CA ASP A 63 -6.71 18.77 4.48
C ASP A 63 -5.88 19.03 5.74
N SER A 64 -6.54 19.29 6.86
CA SER A 64 -5.88 19.49 8.15
C SER A 64 -5.22 18.19 8.65
N LYS A 65 -5.87 17.05 8.46
CA LYS A 65 -5.29 15.74 8.80
C LYS A 65 -4.03 15.46 7.98
N MET A 66 -4.03 15.79 6.68
CA MET A 66 -2.87 15.60 5.81
C MET A 66 -1.67 16.46 6.21
N LYS A 67 -1.89 17.63 6.82
CA LYS A 67 -0.81 18.48 7.35
C LYS A 67 -0.14 17.87 8.59
N ASP A 68 -0.91 17.19 9.42
CA ASP A 68 -0.47 16.64 10.70
C ASP A 68 0.00 15.18 10.63
N VAL A 69 0.00 14.58 9.43
CA VAL A 69 0.46 13.21 9.24
C VAL A 69 1.94 13.06 9.58
N ASP A 70 2.26 12.15 10.47
CA ASP A 70 3.63 11.75 10.76
C ASP A 70 4.07 10.66 9.76
N PHE A 71 4.84 11.05 8.77
CA PHE A 71 5.32 10.16 7.71
C PHE A 71 6.22 9.04 8.23
N SER A 72 6.86 9.22 9.39
CA SER A 72 7.66 8.15 10.01
C SER A 72 6.81 6.95 10.43
N ARG A 73 5.53 7.17 10.66
CA ARG A 73 4.56 6.15 11.05
C ARG A 73 3.84 5.49 9.88
N LEU A 74 4.04 6.01 8.67
CA LEU A 74 3.48 5.44 7.44
C LEU A 74 4.40 4.36 6.83
N ASN A 75 5.09 3.60 7.66
CA ASN A 75 5.90 2.47 7.22
C ASN A 75 5.17 1.17 7.58
N PRO A 76 4.47 0.55 6.62
CA PRO A 76 3.78 -0.70 6.87
C PRO A 76 4.77 -1.84 7.09
N SER A 77 4.41 -2.76 7.96
CA SER A 77 5.19 -3.97 8.17
C SER A 77 4.64 -5.12 7.31
N VAL A 78 5.56 -5.93 6.83
CA VAL A 78 5.22 -7.21 6.20
C VAL A 78 4.84 -8.19 7.32
N TYR A 79 3.74 -8.87 7.16
CA TYR A 79 3.33 -9.94 8.07
C TYR A 79 3.22 -11.27 7.35
N VAL A 80 3.43 -12.35 8.09
CA VAL A 80 3.23 -13.72 7.61
C VAL A 80 1.83 -14.15 7.98
N ASP A 81 1.06 -14.60 6.99
CA ASP A 81 -0.23 -15.19 7.24
C ASP A 81 -0.02 -16.60 7.83
N SER A 82 -0.26 -16.71 9.12
CA SER A 82 -0.14 -17.96 9.88
C SER A 82 -1.43 -18.76 9.93
N SER A 83 -2.44 -18.39 9.14
CA SER A 83 -3.69 -19.16 9.08
C SER A 83 -3.39 -20.62 8.71
N ASN A 84 -3.93 -21.54 9.51
CA ASN A 84 -3.73 -22.98 9.31
C ASN A 84 -4.56 -23.54 8.14
N TYR A 85 -5.19 -22.69 7.36
CA TYR A 85 -5.90 -23.12 6.16
C TYR A 85 -4.88 -23.51 5.08
N SER A 86 -4.53 -24.78 5.09
CA SER A 86 -3.79 -25.38 3.99
C SER A 86 -4.78 -26.11 3.12
N TYR A 87 -5.01 -25.64 1.92
CA TYR A 87 -5.77 -26.36 0.90
C TYR A 87 -4.96 -27.51 0.31
N ARG A 88 -3.70 -27.62 0.68
CA ARG A 88 -2.73 -28.54 0.12
C ARG A 88 -2.14 -29.43 1.20
N LEU A 89 -1.86 -30.69 0.82
CA LEU A 89 -1.22 -31.68 1.69
C LEU A 89 0.23 -31.29 2.08
N ASP A 90 0.87 -30.40 1.33
CA ASP A 90 2.24 -29.93 1.59
C ASP A 90 2.32 -28.79 2.62
N GLY A 91 1.21 -28.33 3.15
CA GLY A 91 1.17 -27.27 4.16
C GLY A 91 1.30 -25.83 3.63
N SER A 92 1.39 -25.62 2.31
CA SER A 92 1.32 -24.30 1.70
C SER A 92 -0.08 -23.72 1.84
N ASN A 93 -0.18 -22.44 2.23
CA ASN A 93 -1.46 -21.71 2.33
C ASN A 93 -1.66 -20.70 1.20
N VAL A 94 -0.85 -20.76 0.15
CA VAL A 94 -0.99 -19.90 -1.02
C VAL A 94 -2.08 -20.45 -1.94
N ASP A 95 -3.11 -19.64 -2.16
CA ASP A 95 -4.14 -19.88 -3.18
C ASP A 95 -3.82 -19.00 -4.39
N ILE A 96 -3.40 -19.64 -5.49
CA ILE A 96 -2.93 -18.94 -6.68
C ILE A 96 -4.03 -18.05 -7.29
N ASP A 97 -5.27 -18.50 -7.31
CA ASP A 97 -6.38 -17.73 -7.90
C ASP A 97 -6.63 -16.46 -7.10
N THR A 98 -6.61 -16.55 -5.79
CA THR A 98 -6.75 -15.40 -4.89
C THR A 98 -5.56 -14.45 -5.01
N GLU A 99 -4.32 -14.96 -5.03
CA GLU A 99 -3.12 -14.13 -5.15
C GLU A 99 -3.05 -13.39 -6.50
N GLU A 100 -3.48 -14.04 -7.59
CA GLU A 100 -3.53 -13.38 -8.91
C GLU A 100 -4.57 -12.24 -8.97
N VAL A 101 -5.72 -12.43 -8.35
CA VAL A 101 -6.76 -11.38 -8.24
C VAL A 101 -6.24 -10.21 -7.38
N GLU A 102 -5.60 -10.50 -6.26
CA GLU A 102 -5.00 -9.48 -5.39
C GLU A 102 -3.88 -8.72 -6.12
N LEU A 103 -3.04 -9.43 -6.89
CA LEU A 103 -1.98 -8.81 -7.69
C LEU A 103 -2.56 -7.88 -8.76
N ALA A 104 -3.56 -8.33 -9.51
CA ALA A 104 -4.23 -7.50 -10.51
C ALA A 104 -4.89 -6.26 -9.88
N SER A 105 -5.53 -6.42 -8.73
CA SER A 105 -6.13 -5.32 -7.96
C SER A 105 -5.06 -4.32 -7.52
N GLU A 106 -3.92 -4.78 -7.04
CA GLU A 106 -2.83 -3.93 -6.59
C GLU A 106 -2.17 -3.15 -7.74
N GLN A 107 -2.02 -3.77 -8.91
CA GLN A 107 -1.53 -3.10 -10.12
C GLN A 107 -2.45 -1.95 -10.55
N ILE A 108 -3.77 -2.17 -10.52
CA ILE A 108 -4.75 -1.10 -10.81
C ILE A 108 -4.65 0.01 -9.76
N ARG A 109 -4.49 -0.34 -8.51
CA ARG A 109 -4.29 0.62 -7.41
C ARG A 109 -3.04 1.46 -7.62
N TYR A 110 -1.91 0.86 -7.93
CA TYR A 110 -0.65 1.55 -8.22
C TYR A 110 -0.80 2.54 -9.38
N GLN A 111 -1.47 2.12 -10.46
CA GLN A 111 -1.77 3.01 -11.59
C GLN A 111 -2.65 4.19 -11.17
N GLY A 112 -3.66 3.96 -10.35
CA GLY A 112 -4.53 5.00 -9.81
C GLY A 112 -3.77 6.01 -8.93
N ILE A 113 -2.87 5.51 -8.06
CA ILE A 113 -2.02 6.36 -7.20
C ILE A 113 -1.08 7.22 -8.06
N THR A 114 -0.43 6.63 -9.05
CA THR A 114 0.48 7.35 -9.97
C THR A 114 -0.25 8.43 -10.77
N ALA A 115 -1.46 8.11 -11.24
CA ALA A 115 -2.31 9.10 -11.90
C ALA A 115 -2.71 10.24 -10.95
N GLY A 116 -2.97 9.92 -9.67
CA GLY A 116 -3.23 10.91 -8.62
C GLY A 116 -2.04 11.84 -8.38
N ILE A 117 -0.83 11.31 -8.31
CA ILE A 117 0.41 12.10 -8.17
C ILE A 117 0.57 13.05 -9.36
N ASN A 118 0.43 12.55 -10.59
CA ASN A 118 0.50 13.36 -11.80
C ASN A 118 -0.54 14.48 -11.78
N GLY A 119 -1.77 14.17 -11.39
CA GLY A 119 -2.84 15.17 -11.25
C GLY A 119 -2.52 16.27 -10.24
N GLN A 120 -1.85 15.96 -9.14
CA GLN A 120 -1.39 16.96 -8.17
C GLN A 120 -0.33 17.88 -8.78
N PHE A 121 0.64 17.35 -9.51
CA PHE A 121 1.65 18.16 -10.19
C PHE A 121 1.06 19.03 -11.31
N ASP A 122 0.09 18.53 -12.06
CA ASP A 122 -0.60 19.32 -13.09
C ASP A 122 -1.36 20.50 -12.49
N ARG A 123 -2.01 20.31 -11.35
CA ARG A 123 -2.66 21.41 -10.60
C ARG A 123 -1.63 22.45 -10.14
N MET A 124 -0.50 22.02 -9.58
CA MET A 124 0.58 22.94 -9.19
C MET A 124 1.12 23.70 -10.40
N ARG A 125 1.36 23.03 -11.52
CA ARG A 125 1.82 23.65 -12.77
C ARG A 125 0.84 24.71 -13.27
N SER A 126 -0.45 24.47 -13.15
CA SER A 126 -1.47 25.43 -13.62
C SER A 126 -1.48 26.73 -12.82
N VAL A 127 -1.00 26.72 -11.59
CA VAL A 127 -0.93 27.89 -10.70
C VAL A 127 0.36 28.70 -10.92
N ILE A 128 1.42 28.08 -11.42
CA ILE A 128 2.73 28.72 -11.63
C ILE A 128 2.80 29.52 -12.95
N LYS A 129 1.83 29.38 -13.81
CA LYS A 129 1.78 30.08 -15.11
C LYS A 129 1.55 31.59 -14.99
#